data_564c06d6779c4e03326d3aa1cbd43d0b
#
_entry.id   564c06d6779c4e03326d3aa1cbd43d0b
#
_cell.length_a   1.000
_cell.length_b   1.000
_cell.length_c   1.000
_cell.angle_alpha   90.00
_cell.angle_beta   90.00
_cell.angle_gamma   90.00
#
_symmetry.space_group_name_H-M   'P 1'
#
loop_
_entity.id
_entity.type
_entity.pdbx_description
1 polymer ?
#
loop_
_entity_poly.entity_id
_entity_poly.type
_entity_poly.pdbx_seq_one_letter_code
_entity_poly.pdbx_strand_id
1 'polypeptide(L)'
;MEYKKLLQALQIDINQKGCHSGGEWHGEGKKIASYSPVDGSLLGTVQGATIEDYERLLDKAEDAFESFRIIPAPKRGELVRQLGNKLREKKFQLGQLVSLEMGKSLQEGLGEVQEMIDICDFAVGLSRQLHGVTMTSERPSHRLYEQYHPLGVVGVISAFNFPVAVWSWNVALAWICGNVCIWKPSEKTPLCGIACQQIISEVLKENKISEGVSCLLNGDSEVGKWLADDQRIALVSATGSTRMGKDVAKRVGARLGKSLLELGGNNAIIITPNADLDTALMAAVFGAVGTCGQRCTSTRRLIVHKDIFETFKDVLKKAYAQLRIGNPLDEKNHMGPLIDEDAVTMYNKARKQVDSQGGSWLVPGGVLDKGSYGSNCYVKPAIAIIDHDAPIVHQETFAPILYLIQYEGSVEEAIAIQNEVKQGLSSSIMSLNMRETETFLSHWGSDCGIANVNIGTSGAEIGGAFGGEKETGGGRESGSDAWKAYMRRQTNTLNFSKELPLAQGIVFDYKFFNN
;
A
#
# COMPACT_ATOMS: atom_id res chain seq x y z
N MET A 1 18.15 -25.41 -4.55
CA MET A 1 18.04 -26.31 -3.36
C MET A 1 17.74 -25.52 -2.07
N GLU A 2 18.24 -24.32 -1.95
CA GLU A 2 18.10 -23.49 -0.73
C GLU A 2 16.66 -22.95 -0.51
N TYR A 3 15.97 -22.50 -1.58
CA TYR A 3 14.60 -22.00 -1.50
C TYR A 3 13.58 -23.06 -1.04
N LYS A 4 13.81 -24.36 -1.33
CA LYS A 4 12.92 -25.44 -0.86
C LYS A 4 12.89 -25.55 0.67
N LYS A 5 14.04 -25.35 1.32
CA LYS A 5 14.12 -25.31 2.78
C LYS A 5 13.38 -24.10 3.35
N LEU A 6 13.47 -22.97 2.64
CA LEU A 6 12.73 -21.75 3.01
C LEU A 6 11.22 -21.95 2.94
N LEU A 7 10.72 -22.52 1.82
CA LEU A 7 9.29 -22.84 1.68
C LEU A 7 8.81 -23.80 2.77
N GLN A 8 9.59 -24.84 3.07
CA GLN A 8 9.30 -25.78 4.14
C GLN A 8 9.26 -25.10 5.53
N ALA A 9 10.19 -24.18 5.82
CA ALA A 9 10.21 -23.41 7.07
C ALA A 9 8.98 -22.49 7.23
N LEU A 10 8.36 -22.08 6.12
CA LEU A 10 7.13 -21.30 6.04
C LEU A 10 5.88 -22.18 5.81
N GLN A 11 6.01 -23.50 5.90
CA GLN A 11 4.92 -24.48 5.70
C GLN A 11 4.22 -24.34 4.33
N ILE A 12 5.00 -24.09 3.28
CA ILE A 12 4.49 -23.94 1.90
C ILE A 12 4.88 -25.17 1.09
N ASP A 13 3.90 -25.81 0.47
CA ASP A 13 4.11 -26.88 -0.50
C ASP A 13 4.42 -26.29 -1.90
N ILE A 14 5.26 -27.00 -2.68
CA ILE A 14 5.60 -26.57 -4.05
C ILE A 14 4.35 -26.53 -4.96
N ASN A 15 3.36 -27.39 -4.69
CA ASN A 15 2.05 -27.39 -5.34
C ASN A 15 1.00 -27.14 -4.27
N GLN A 16 0.64 -25.87 -4.08
CA GLN A 16 -0.22 -25.43 -2.99
C GLN A 16 -1.63 -25.10 -3.48
N LYS A 17 -2.65 -25.46 -2.69
CA LYS A 17 -3.98 -24.88 -2.83
C LYS A 17 -3.91 -23.40 -2.46
N GLY A 18 -4.59 -22.54 -3.22
CA GLY A 18 -4.45 -21.09 -3.12
C GLY A 18 -5.53 -20.40 -2.32
N CYS A 19 -6.56 -21.10 -1.88
CA CYS A 19 -7.63 -20.54 -1.08
C CYS A 19 -7.62 -21.14 0.32
N HIS A 20 -7.91 -20.31 1.33
CA HIS A 20 -8.00 -20.77 2.71
C HIS A 20 -9.18 -20.11 3.41
N SER A 21 -10.02 -20.94 4.04
CA SER A 21 -11.15 -20.50 4.87
C SER A 21 -11.54 -21.58 5.86
N GLY A 22 -11.88 -21.17 7.09
CA GLY A 22 -12.36 -22.11 8.11
C GLY A 22 -11.40 -23.28 8.43
N GLY A 23 -10.09 -23.05 8.33
CA GLY A 23 -9.06 -24.07 8.60
C GLY A 23 -8.74 -25.02 7.45
N GLU A 24 -9.31 -24.81 6.28
CA GLU A 24 -9.16 -25.69 5.12
C GLU A 24 -8.50 -24.97 3.94
N TRP A 25 -7.54 -25.68 3.30
CA TRP A 25 -6.95 -25.26 2.03
C TRP A 25 -7.72 -25.86 0.87
N HIS A 26 -8.17 -25.00 -0.04
CA HIS A 26 -8.91 -25.39 -1.25
C HIS A 26 -8.47 -24.54 -2.45
N GLY A 27 -9.13 -24.71 -3.60
CA GLY A 27 -8.85 -24.02 -4.86
C GLY A 27 -8.81 -25.03 -6.00
N GLU A 28 -9.72 -24.84 -6.95
CA GLU A 28 -9.87 -25.69 -8.12
C GLU A 28 -9.79 -24.90 -9.44
N GLY A 29 -9.47 -23.59 -9.36
CA GLY A 29 -9.35 -22.70 -10.50
C GLY A 29 -8.03 -22.84 -11.25
N LYS A 30 -7.64 -21.82 -12.01
CA LYS A 30 -6.43 -21.81 -12.83
C LYS A 30 -5.16 -21.92 -11.96
N LYS A 31 -4.17 -22.66 -12.46
CA LYS A 31 -2.84 -22.69 -11.83
C LYS A 31 -2.11 -21.38 -12.05
N ILE A 32 -1.52 -20.87 -10.98
CA ILE A 32 -0.66 -19.71 -10.94
C ILE A 32 0.74 -20.20 -10.66
N ALA A 33 1.67 -19.95 -11.57
CA ALA A 33 3.08 -20.30 -11.40
C ALA A 33 3.83 -19.08 -10.83
N SER A 34 4.49 -19.24 -9.68
CA SER A 34 5.36 -18.23 -9.09
C SER A 34 6.79 -18.45 -9.56
N TYR A 35 7.35 -17.47 -10.26
CA TYR A 35 8.72 -17.49 -10.72
C TYR A 35 9.55 -16.45 -9.99
N SER A 36 10.78 -16.80 -9.63
CA SER A 36 11.72 -15.83 -9.09
C SER A 36 12.24 -14.91 -10.21
N PRO A 37 12.12 -13.59 -10.08
CA PRO A 37 12.77 -12.67 -11.03
C PRO A 37 14.31 -12.66 -10.90
N VAL A 38 14.84 -13.27 -9.84
CA VAL A 38 16.27 -13.31 -9.56
C VAL A 38 17.03 -14.20 -10.57
N ASP A 39 16.49 -15.39 -10.85
CA ASP A 39 17.12 -16.39 -11.70
C ASP A 39 16.17 -17.07 -12.68
N GLY A 40 14.89 -16.67 -12.70
CA GLY A 40 13.86 -17.27 -13.53
C GLY A 40 13.38 -18.65 -13.06
N SER A 41 13.82 -19.12 -11.90
CA SER A 41 13.41 -20.42 -11.37
C SER A 41 11.94 -20.44 -10.94
N LEU A 42 11.27 -21.57 -11.18
CA LEU A 42 9.94 -21.84 -10.65
C LEU A 42 10.05 -22.11 -9.14
N LEU A 43 9.49 -21.22 -8.32
CA LEU A 43 9.41 -21.37 -6.87
C LEU A 43 8.32 -22.35 -6.44
N GLY A 44 7.17 -22.27 -7.08
CA GLY A 44 6.03 -23.12 -6.80
C GLY A 44 4.84 -22.83 -7.70
N THR A 45 3.79 -23.65 -7.57
CA THR A 45 2.50 -23.43 -8.25
C THR A 45 1.38 -23.35 -7.23
N VAL A 46 0.45 -22.44 -7.46
CA VAL A 46 -0.70 -22.21 -6.60
C VAL A 46 -1.98 -22.46 -7.40
N GLN A 47 -2.88 -23.28 -6.86
CA GLN A 47 -4.18 -23.52 -7.46
C GLN A 47 -5.13 -22.40 -7.06
N GLY A 48 -5.51 -21.53 -8.00
CA GLY A 48 -6.38 -20.39 -7.75
C GLY A 48 -7.84 -20.76 -7.46
N ALA A 49 -8.65 -19.74 -7.21
CA ALA A 49 -10.07 -19.89 -6.90
C ALA A 49 -10.93 -20.15 -8.15
N THR A 50 -12.01 -20.90 -7.96
CA THR A 50 -13.24 -20.87 -8.77
C THR A 50 -14.27 -19.97 -8.11
N ILE A 51 -15.41 -19.74 -8.76
CA ILE A 51 -16.51 -18.98 -8.15
C ILE A 51 -17.12 -19.75 -6.96
N GLU A 52 -17.15 -21.07 -7.00
CA GLU A 52 -17.60 -21.92 -5.91
C GLU A 52 -16.65 -21.84 -4.70
N ASP A 53 -15.34 -21.77 -4.94
CA ASP A 53 -14.35 -21.52 -3.89
C ASP A 53 -14.58 -20.17 -3.23
N TYR A 54 -14.88 -19.13 -4.04
CA TYR A 54 -15.18 -17.78 -3.55
C TYR A 54 -16.44 -17.75 -2.68
N GLU A 55 -17.55 -18.33 -3.15
CA GLU A 55 -18.80 -18.38 -2.40
C GLU A 55 -18.62 -19.10 -1.05
N ARG A 56 -17.99 -20.26 -1.06
CA ARG A 56 -17.69 -21.03 0.16
C ARG A 56 -16.86 -20.22 1.16
N LEU A 57 -15.87 -19.46 0.66
CA LEU A 57 -14.98 -18.64 1.48
C LEU A 57 -15.75 -17.47 2.08
N LEU A 58 -16.60 -16.84 1.29
CA LEU A 58 -17.39 -15.69 1.73
C LEU A 58 -18.43 -16.10 2.77
N ASP A 59 -19.13 -17.23 2.60
CA ASP A 59 -20.04 -17.77 3.63
C ASP A 59 -19.32 -17.99 4.97
N LYS A 60 -18.09 -18.56 4.92
CA LYS A 60 -17.27 -18.74 6.15
C LYS A 60 -16.86 -17.41 6.79
N ALA A 61 -16.60 -16.39 5.99
CA ALA A 61 -16.26 -15.06 6.50
C ALA A 61 -17.49 -14.38 7.14
N GLU A 62 -18.67 -14.47 6.52
CA GLU A 62 -19.91 -13.93 7.10
C GLU A 62 -20.25 -14.62 8.43
N ASP A 63 -20.21 -15.95 8.50
CA ASP A 63 -20.42 -16.71 9.75
C ASP A 63 -19.42 -16.30 10.84
N ALA A 64 -18.14 -16.14 10.48
CA ALA A 64 -17.10 -15.72 11.42
C ALA A 64 -17.34 -14.29 11.94
N PHE A 65 -17.83 -13.39 11.10
CA PHE A 65 -18.12 -12.01 11.48
C PHE A 65 -19.13 -11.93 12.63
N GLU A 66 -20.18 -12.74 12.62
CA GLU A 66 -21.22 -12.75 13.66
C GLU A 66 -20.65 -12.98 15.08
N SER A 67 -19.68 -13.86 15.19
CA SER A 67 -19.01 -14.16 16.47
C SER A 67 -17.85 -13.22 16.76
N PHE A 68 -17.13 -12.74 15.76
CA PHE A 68 -15.94 -11.91 15.95
C PHE A 68 -16.27 -10.47 16.34
N ARG A 69 -17.33 -9.87 15.78
CA ARG A 69 -17.75 -8.49 16.05
C ARG A 69 -18.13 -8.23 17.50
N ILE A 70 -18.57 -9.26 18.23
CA ILE A 70 -18.96 -9.12 19.64
C ILE A 70 -17.79 -9.25 20.61
N ILE A 71 -16.62 -9.68 20.15
CA ILE A 71 -15.39 -9.74 20.98
C ILE A 71 -14.95 -8.29 21.24
N PRO A 72 -14.71 -7.89 22.51
CA PRO A 72 -14.23 -6.54 22.83
C PRO A 72 -12.93 -6.17 22.10
N ALA A 73 -12.83 -4.93 21.61
CA ALA A 73 -11.69 -4.48 20.82
C ALA A 73 -10.30 -4.76 21.47
N PRO A 74 -10.08 -4.56 22.79
CA PRO A 74 -8.81 -4.93 23.42
C PRO A 74 -8.50 -6.43 23.39
N LYS A 75 -9.51 -7.29 23.30
CA LYS A 75 -9.32 -8.74 23.14
C LYS A 75 -8.93 -9.09 21.70
N ARG A 76 -9.51 -8.40 20.71
CA ARG A 76 -9.06 -8.49 19.32
C ARG A 76 -7.64 -7.95 19.16
N GLY A 77 -7.30 -6.85 19.87
CA GLY A 77 -5.93 -6.34 19.95
C GLY A 77 -4.93 -7.37 20.48
N GLU A 78 -5.33 -8.25 21.41
CA GLU A 78 -4.48 -9.35 21.88
C GLU A 78 -4.16 -10.36 20.76
N LEU A 79 -5.11 -10.66 19.88
CA LEU A 79 -4.85 -11.51 18.71
C LEU A 79 -3.83 -10.85 17.76
N VAL A 80 -3.98 -9.53 17.53
CA VAL A 80 -3.03 -8.76 16.71
C VAL A 80 -1.64 -8.73 17.34
N ARG A 81 -1.52 -8.62 18.67
CA ARG A 81 -0.24 -8.71 19.39
C ARG A 81 0.44 -10.08 19.16
N GLN A 82 -0.33 -11.16 19.23
CA GLN A 82 0.19 -12.51 18.99
C GLN A 82 0.64 -12.67 17.53
N LEU A 83 -0.12 -12.12 16.56
CA LEU A 83 0.29 -12.07 15.17
C LEU A 83 1.63 -11.34 15.02
N GLY A 84 1.79 -10.15 15.61
CA GLY A 84 3.05 -9.41 15.61
C GLY A 84 4.23 -10.23 16.17
N ASN A 85 4.01 -11.04 17.21
CA ASN A 85 5.05 -11.91 17.76
C ASN A 85 5.43 -13.05 16.79
N LYS A 86 4.46 -13.73 16.17
CA LYS A 86 4.73 -14.76 15.16
C LYS A 86 5.47 -14.18 13.94
N LEU A 87 5.14 -12.94 13.54
CA LEU A 87 5.86 -12.23 12.48
C LEU A 87 7.31 -11.94 12.87
N ARG A 88 7.59 -11.54 14.12
CA ARG A 88 8.97 -11.37 14.63
C ARG A 88 9.77 -12.67 14.55
N GLU A 89 9.16 -13.79 14.96
CA GLU A 89 9.80 -15.12 14.90
C GLU A 89 10.13 -15.55 13.46
N LYS A 90 9.26 -15.20 12.49
CA LYS A 90 9.40 -15.59 11.08
C LYS A 90 9.99 -14.50 10.18
N LYS A 91 10.43 -13.37 10.76
CA LYS A 91 10.86 -12.18 9.99
C LYS A 91 11.90 -12.50 8.94
N PHE A 92 12.92 -13.26 9.29
CA PHE A 92 14.01 -13.54 8.36
C PHE A 92 13.54 -14.42 7.19
N GLN A 93 12.80 -15.48 7.47
CA GLN A 93 12.29 -16.39 6.43
C GLN A 93 11.28 -15.68 5.51
N LEU A 94 10.36 -14.91 6.08
CA LEU A 94 9.36 -14.18 5.28
C LEU A 94 10.02 -13.08 4.44
N GLY A 95 11.00 -12.34 4.99
CA GLY A 95 11.76 -11.34 4.26
C GLY A 95 12.57 -11.94 3.10
N GLN A 96 13.17 -13.13 3.31
CA GLN A 96 13.83 -13.86 2.22
C GLN A 96 12.84 -14.29 1.12
N LEU A 97 11.63 -14.75 1.50
CA LEU A 97 10.61 -15.12 0.52
C LEU A 97 10.16 -13.90 -0.31
N VAL A 98 9.94 -12.74 0.34
CA VAL A 98 9.64 -11.47 -0.34
C VAL A 98 10.73 -11.14 -1.36
N SER A 99 12.01 -11.25 -0.98
CA SER A 99 13.13 -10.96 -1.89
C SER A 99 13.20 -11.95 -3.06
N LEU A 100 12.93 -13.23 -2.85
CA LEU A 100 12.94 -14.25 -3.89
C LEU A 100 11.78 -14.13 -4.86
N GLU A 101 10.59 -13.83 -4.37
CA GLU A 101 9.37 -13.84 -5.18
C GLU A 101 9.14 -12.48 -5.87
N MET A 102 9.55 -11.36 -5.23
CA MET A 102 9.36 -10.01 -5.76
C MET A 102 10.62 -9.39 -6.37
N GLY A 103 11.81 -9.76 -5.89
CA GLY A 103 13.08 -9.26 -6.40
C GLY A 103 13.67 -8.06 -5.65
N LYS A 104 13.04 -7.52 -4.60
CA LYS A 104 13.63 -6.44 -3.79
C LYS A 104 14.78 -6.94 -2.92
N SER A 105 15.69 -6.05 -2.51
CA SER A 105 16.84 -6.43 -1.67
C SER A 105 16.38 -7.09 -0.36
N LEU A 106 17.24 -7.93 0.24
CA LEU A 106 16.94 -8.59 1.51
C LEU A 106 16.61 -7.57 2.61
N GLN A 107 17.32 -6.45 2.64
CA GLN A 107 17.06 -5.39 3.61
C GLN A 107 15.64 -4.80 3.45
N GLU A 108 15.19 -4.62 2.20
CA GLU A 108 13.83 -4.16 1.91
C GLU A 108 12.79 -5.24 2.24
N GLY A 109 13.08 -6.52 1.97
CA GLY A 109 12.20 -7.63 2.38
C GLY A 109 12.05 -7.74 3.89
N LEU A 110 13.14 -7.60 4.64
CA LEU A 110 13.13 -7.56 6.10
C LEU A 110 12.42 -6.31 6.64
N GLY A 111 12.60 -5.17 5.97
CA GLY A 111 11.92 -3.91 6.28
C GLY A 111 10.41 -4.03 6.11
N GLU A 112 9.97 -4.69 5.05
CA GLU A 112 8.54 -4.92 4.80
C GLU A 112 7.88 -5.78 5.90
N VAL A 113 8.56 -6.83 6.38
CA VAL A 113 8.08 -7.61 7.52
C VAL A 113 8.14 -6.79 8.81
N GLN A 114 9.09 -5.85 8.94
CA GLN A 114 9.10 -4.93 10.07
C GLN A 114 7.87 -4.03 10.08
N GLU A 115 7.46 -3.50 8.94
CA GLU A 115 6.22 -2.72 8.83
C GLU A 115 4.99 -3.52 9.26
N MET A 116 4.94 -4.83 8.97
CA MET A 116 3.86 -5.71 9.47
C MET A 116 3.85 -5.78 11.00
N ILE A 117 5.02 -5.85 11.61
CA ILE A 117 5.19 -5.90 13.06
C ILE A 117 4.75 -4.56 13.69
N ASP A 118 5.21 -3.46 13.10
CA ASP A 118 4.96 -2.11 13.60
C ASP A 118 3.47 -1.74 13.55
N ILE A 119 2.75 -2.12 12.49
CA ILE A 119 1.31 -1.92 12.43
C ILE A 119 0.55 -2.81 13.45
N CYS A 120 1.04 -4.01 13.75
CA CYS A 120 0.47 -4.81 14.82
C CYS A 120 0.63 -4.10 16.16
N ASP A 121 1.82 -3.58 16.48
CA ASP A 121 2.08 -2.86 17.72
C ASP A 121 1.21 -1.58 17.82
N PHE A 122 1.09 -0.82 16.74
CA PHE A 122 0.20 0.34 16.66
C PHE A 122 -1.26 -0.04 16.92
N ALA A 123 -1.77 -1.07 16.25
CA ALA A 123 -3.14 -1.53 16.37
C ALA A 123 -3.48 -2.04 17.79
N VAL A 124 -2.53 -2.66 18.49
CA VAL A 124 -2.70 -3.06 19.90
C VAL A 124 -3.04 -1.85 20.79
N GLY A 125 -2.26 -0.78 20.69
CA GLY A 125 -2.52 0.47 21.41
C GLY A 125 -3.85 1.10 21.00
N LEU A 126 -4.11 1.16 19.71
CA LEU A 126 -5.32 1.73 19.10
C LEU A 126 -6.60 0.97 19.50
N SER A 127 -6.52 -0.33 19.78
CA SER A 127 -7.70 -1.14 20.21
C SER A 127 -8.40 -0.60 21.46
N ARG A 128 -7.74 0.27 22.23
CA ARG A 128 -8.31 0.96 23.39
C ARG A 128 -8.70 2.42 23.11
N GLN A 129 -8.55 2.87 21.88
CA GLN A 129 -8.71 4.26 21.47
C GLN A 129 -9.73 4.43 20.31
N LEU A 130 -10.57 3.43 20.05
CA LEU A 130 -11.64 3.50 19.05
C LEU A 130 -12.81 4.33 19.59
N HIS A 131 -12.54 5.61 19.83
CA HIS A 131 -13.48 6.52 20.49
C HIS A 131 -14.26 7.36 19.48
N GLY A 132 -15.51 7.69 19.86
CA GLY A 132 -16.29 8.75 19.24
C GLY A 132 -16.24 10.04 20.06
N VAL A 133 -17.04 11.00 19.66
CA VAL A 133 -17.14 12.31 20.31
C VAL A 133 -18.49 12.47 21.00
N THR A 134 -18.52 13.18 22.13
CA THR A 134 -19.75 13.66 22.75
C THR A 134 -19.91 15.14 22.47
N MET A 135 -21.08 15.55 21.98
CA MET A 135 -21.39 16.91 21.58
C MET A 135 -22.52 17.46 22.45
N THR A 136 -22.61 18.79 22.55
CA THR A 136 -23.72 19.45 23.22
C THR A 136 -25.00 19.33 22.37
N SER A 137 -26.11 18.91 22.99
CA SER A 137 -27.40 18.88 22.33
C SER A 137 -28.06 20.25 22.35
N GLU A 138 -28.81 20.59 21.31
CA GLU A 138 -29.67 21.78 21.25
C GLU A 138 -30.92 21.62 22.11
N ARG A 139 -31.24 20.39 22.57
CA ARG A 139 -32.43 20.08 23.35
C ARG A 139 -32.10 19.89 24.82
N PRO A 140 -32.92 20.43 25.76
CA PRO A 140 -32.76 20.16 27.18
C PRO A 140 -32.88 18.65 27.47
N SER A 141 -32.10 18.17 28.42
CA SER A 141 -32.13 16.76 28.85
C SER A 141 -31.86 15.74 27.73
N HIS A 142 -31.02 16.13 26.73
CA HIS A 142 -30.55 15.23 25.68
C HIS A 142 -29.05 15.14 25.68
N ARG A 143 -28.52 13.97 25.27
CA ARG A 143 -27.10 13.73 25.00
C ARG A 143 -26.92 13.36 23.55
N LEU A 144 -26.04 14.08 22.85
CA LEU A 144 -25.64 13.81 21.46
C LEU A 144 -24.22 13.24 21.44
N TYR A 145 -24.02 12.13 20.75
CA TYR A 145 -22.71 11.53 20.63
C TYR A 145 -22.58 10.70 19.35
N GLU A 146 -21.34 10.50 18.91
CA GLU A 146 -21.00 9.58 17.84
C GLU A 146 -20.27 8.34 18.39
N GLN A 147 -20.51 7.21 17.79
CA GLN A 147 -19.80 5.96 18.05
C GLN A 147 -19.54 5.21 16.75
N TYR A 148 -18.61 4.26 16.82
CA TYR A 148 -18.15 3.51 15.67
C TYR A 148 -18.44 2.02 15.84
N HIS A 149 -18.91 1.38 14.76
CA HIS A 149 -19.29 -0.03 14.72
C HIS A 149 -18.57 -0.75 13.59
N PRO A 150 -18.29 -2.07 13.70
CA PRO A 150 -17.75 -2.86 12.61
C PRO A 150 -18.58 -2.72 11.32
N LEU A 151 -17.91 -2.84 10.17
CA LEU A 151 -18.56 -2.81 8.85
C LEU A 151 -19.10 -4.19 8.45
N GLY A 152 -18.29 -5.23 8.59
CA GLY A 152 -18.57 -6.56 8.07
C GLY A 152 -17.34 -7.23 7.45
N VAL A 153 -17.53 -7.83 6.27
CA VAL A 153 -16.45 -8.43 5.49
C VAL A 153 -15.69 -7.34 4.73
N VAL A 154 -14.37 -7.30 4.90
CA VAL A 154 -13.45 -6.40 4.20
C VAL A 154 -12.69 -7.19 3.13
N GLY A 155 -12.87 -6.81 1.87
CA GLY A 155 -12.06 -7.34 0.76
C GLY A 155 -10.77 -6.54 0.63
N VAL A 156 -9.62 -7.21 0.64
CA VAL A 156 -8.29 -6.59 0.46
C VAL A 156 -7.68 -7.10 -0.83
N ILE A 157 -7.36 -6.20 -1.76
CA ILE A 157 -6.64 -6.49 -3.00
C ILE A 157 -5.29 -5.80 -2.91
N SER A 158 -4.19 -6.58 -2.86
CA SER A 158 -2.84 -6.03 -2.72
C SER A 158 -1.99 -6.23 -3.97
N ALA A 159 -1.00 -5.36 -4.15
CA ALA A 159 -0.07 -5.37 -5.27
C ALA A 159 1.18 -6.20 -4.98
N PHE A 160 1.93 -6.54 -6.04
CA PHE A 160 3.11 -7.40 -5.96
C PHE A 160 4.31 -6.75 -5.28
N ASN A 161 4.39 -5.42 -5.32
CA ASN A 161 5.60 -4.69 -4.90
C ASN A 161 5.77 -4.58 -3.39
N PHE A 162 4.68 -4.72 -2.63
CA PHE A 162 4.65 -4.90 -1.17
C PHE A 162 3.73 -6.08 -0.85
N PRO A 163 4.19 -7.32 -1.12
CA PRO A 163 3.33 -8.50 -1.09
C PRO A 163 2.80 -8.86 0.30
N VAL A 164 3.37 -8.32 1.37
CA VAL A 164 2.97 -8.68 2.75
C VAL A 164 2.60 -7.48 3.61
N ALA A 165 3.27 -6.33 3.50
CA ALA A 165 3.07 -5.18 4.39
C ALA A 165 1.67 -4.56 4.23
N VAL A 166 1.24 -4.25 3.01
CA VAL A 166 -0.05 -3.59 2.74
C VAL A 166 -1.23 -4.42 3.23
N TRP A 167 -1.16 -5.76 3.07
CA TRP A 167 -2.16 -6.64 3.67
C TRP A 167 -2.22 -6.47 5.20
N SER A 168 -1.08 -6.43 5.87
CA SER A 168 -1.04 -6.30 7.34
C SER A 168 -1.58 -4.96 7.83
N TRP A 169 -1.35 -3.87 7.08
CA TRP A 169 -1.95 -2.56 7.39
C TRP A 169 -3.47 -2.63 7.43
N ASN A 170 -4.04 -3.36 6.47
CA ASN A 170 -5.47 -3.58 6.40
C ASN A 170 -5.98 -4.50 7.51
N VAL A 171 -5.41 -5.70 7.66
CA VAL A 171 -5.93 -6.73 8.56
C VAL A 171 -5.81 -6.34 10.03
N ALA A 172 -4.70 -5.69 10.44
CA ALA A 172 -4.50 -5.27 11.82
C ALA A 172 -5.57 -4.26 12.25
N LEU A 173 -5.86 -3.26 11.41
CA LEU A 173 -6.92 -2.29 11.68
C LEU A 173 -8.32 -2.90 11.58
N ALA A 174 -8.59 -3.68 10.54
CA ALA A 174 -9.88 -4.33 10.35
C ALA A 174 -10.25 -5.21 11.56
N TRP A 175 -9.30 -5.97 12.09
CA TRP A 175 -9.53 -6.85 13.22
C TRP A 175 -9.82 -6.09 14.52
N ILE A 176 -9.03 -5.08 14.88
CA ILE A 176 -9.33 -4.31 16.09
C ILE A 176 -10.67 -3.59 15.97
N CYS A 177 -11.09 -3.21 14.76
CA CYS A 177 -12.39 -2.64 14.46
C CYS A 177 -13.53 -3.68 14.47
N GLY A 178 -13.22 -4.98 14.50
CA GLY A 178 -14.21 -6.06 14.60
C GLY A 178 -14.70 -6.60 13.26
N ASN A 179 -13.98 -6.33 12.18
CA ASN A 179 -14.24 -6.86 10.86
C ASN A 179 -13.50 -8.17 10.61
N VAL A 180 -13.91 -8.90 9.59
CA VAL A 180 -13.22 -10.06 9.02
C VAL A 180 -12.68 -9.70 7.64
N CYS A 181 -11.63 -10.41 7.19
CA CYS A 181 -10.93 -10.04 5.96
C CYS A 181 -10.88 -11.19 4.97
N ILE A 182 -11.12 -10.86 3.69
CA ILE A 182 -10.81 -11.72 2.54
C ILE A 182 -9.69 -11.04 1.77
N TRP A 183 -8.53 -11.68 1.67
CA TRP A 183 -7.36 -11.14 0.99
C TRP A 183 -7.11 -11.79 -0.34
N LYS A 184 -7.10 -10.99 -1.41
CA LYS A 184 -6.64 -11.36 -2.74
C LYS A 184 -5.26 -10.73 -2.99
N PRO A 185 -4.15 -11.47 -2.79
CA PRO A 185 -2.81 -10.99 -3.14
C PRO A 185 -2.63 -10.90 -4.66
N SER A 186 -1.54 -10.25 -5.10
CA SER A 186 -1.15 -10.27 -6.51
C SER A 186 -0.83 -11.70 -6.96
N GLU A 187 -1.27 -12.05 -8.16
CA GLU A 187 -0.93 -13.32 -8.82
C GLU A 187 0.58 -13.46 -9.13
N LYS A 188 1.34 -12.37 -9.02
CA LYS A 188 2.81 -12.38 -9.18
C LYS A 188 3.56 -12.81 -7.92
N THR A 189 2.90 -12.72 -6.74
CA THR A 189 3.51 -13.02 -5.44
C THR A 189 2.57 -13.88 -4.55
N PRO A 190 2.04 -15.01 -5.05
CA PRO A 190 1.05 -15.79 -4.32
C PRO A 190 1.63 -16.53 -3.12
N LEU A 191 2.93 -16.90 -3.14
CA LEU A 191 3.56 -17.64 -2.05
C LEU A 191 3.73 -16.77 -0.79
N CYS A 192 3.99 -15.49 -0.95
CA CYS A 192 3.97 -14.51 0.15
C CYS A 192 2.60 -14.50 0.84
N GLY A 193 1.51 -14.53 0.07
CA GLY A 193 0.15 -14.62 0.61
C GLY A 193 -0.09 -15.90 1.42
N ILE A 194 0.36 -17.04 0.90
CA ILE A 194 0.25 -18.34 1.57
C ILE A 194 1.05 -18.34 2.88
N ALA A 195 2.29 -17.82 2.88
CA ALA A 195 3.11 -17.72 4.09
C ALA A 195 2.41 -16.91 5.20
N CYS A 196 1.84 -15.76 4.85
CA CYS A 196 1.09 -14.95 5.80
C CYS A 196 -0.15 -15.67 6.32
N GLN A 197 -0.89 -16.37 5.46
CA GLN A 197 -2.08 -17.11 5.88
C GLN A 197 -1.74 -18.28 6.82
N GLN A 198 -0.61 -18.96 6.62
CA GLN A 198 -0.15 -19.97 7.56
C GLN A 198 0.12 -19.39 8.96
N ILE A 199 0.83 -18.25 9.01
CA ILE A 199 1.15 -17.58 10.29
C ILE A 199 -0.12 -17.14 11.03
N ILE A 200 -1.09 -16.55 10.28
CA ILE A 200 -2.31 -16.05 10.91
C ILE A 200 -3.23 -17.19 11.36
N SER A 201 -3.29 -18.29 10.61
CA SER A 201 -4.07 -19.48 10.96
C SER A 201 -3.57 -20.11 12.27
N GLU A 202 -2.26 -20.13 12.52
CA GLU A 202 -1.70 -20.57 13.81
C GLU A 202 -2.27 -19.73 14.96
N VAL A 203 -2.28 -18.39 14.83
CA VAL A 203 -2.80 -17.49 15.88
C VAL A 203 -4.29 -17.71 16.13
N LEU A 204 -5.10 -17.79 15.06
CA LEU A 204 -6.54 -17.99 15.19
C LEU A 204 -6.86 -19.34 15.86
N LYS A 205 -6.17 -20.41 15.44
CA LYS A 205 -6.33 -21.75 15.99
C LYS A 205 -5.93 -21.85 17.45
N GLU A 206 -4.78 -21.28 17.84
CA GLU A 206 -4.31 -21.25 19.23
C GLU A 206 -5.31 -20.55 20.17
N ASN A 207 -6.04 -19.54 19.65
CA ASN A 207 -7.04 -18.79 20.40
C ASN A 207 -8.48 -19.33 20.24
N LYS A 208 -8.68 -20.40 19.50
CA LYS A 208 -10.01 -20.98 19.20
C LYS A 208 -10.97 -19.97 18.53
N ILE A 209 -10.41 -19.09 17.73
CA ILE A 209 -11.16 -18.15 16.89
C ILE A 209 -11.40 -18.80 15.54
N SER A 210 -12.58 -18.57 14.97
CA SER A 210 -12.89 -19.05 13.62
C SER A 210 -11.85 -18.57 12.60
N GLU A 211 -11.26 -19.47 11.82
CA GLU A 211 -10.30 -19.12 10.78
C GLU A 211 -10.95 -18.34 9.62
N GLY A 212 -12.30 -18.32 9.52
CA GLY A 212 -13.03 -17.43 8.62
C GLY A 212 -12.85 -15.92 8.91
N VAL A 213 -12.23 -15.57 10.04
CA VAL A 213 -11.86 -14.17 10.37
C VAL A 213 -10.77 -13.64 9.42
N SER A 214 -9.93 -14.51 8.86
CA SER A 214 -8.96 -14.16 7.81
C SER A 214 -8.95 -15.24 6.74
N CYS A 215 -9.37 -14.87 5.56
CA CYS A 215 -9.44 -15.76 4.41
C CYS A 215 -8.46 -15.32 3.32
N LEU A 216 -7.85 -16.30 2.64
CA LEU A 216 -6.97 -16.08 1.49
C LEU A 216 -7.66 -16.53 0.20
N LEU A 217 -7.57 -15.70 -0.84
CA LEU A 217 -8.22 -15.92 -2.14
C LEU A 217 -7.22 -15.64 -3.28
N ASN A 218 -6.42 -16.61 -3.68
CA ASN A 218 -5.52 -16.46 -4.82
C ASN A 218 -6.27 -16.60 -6.15
N GLY A 219 -5.94 -15.73 -7.09
CA GLY A 219 -6.53 -15.73 -8.42
C GLY A 219 -6.04 -14.55 -9.26
N ASP A 220 -6.47 -14.54 -10.52
CA ASP A 220 -6.16 -13.45 -11.46
C ASP A 220 -7.07 -12.22 -11.24
N SER A 221 -7.10 -11.30 -12.20
CA SER A 221 -7.90 -10.08 -12.12
C SER A 221 -9.41 -10.34 -12.04
N GLU A 222 -9.92 -11.47 -12.56
CA GLU A 222 -11.35 -11.80 -12.48
C GLU A 222 -11.79 -12.03 -11.03
N VAL A 223 -10.95 -12.69 -10.24
CA VAL A 223 -11.19 -12.90 -8.80
C VAL A 223 -11.25 -11.57 -8.04
N GLY A 224 -10.43 -10.59 -8.43
CA GLY A 224 -10.51 -9.24 -7.88
C GLY A 224 -11.83 -8.53 -8.21
N LYS A 225 -12.40 -8.79 -9.38
CA LYS A 225 -13.71 -8.25 -9.78
C LYS A 225 -14.84 -8.84 -8.96
N TRP A 226 -14.79 -10.14 -8.60
CA TRP A 226 -15.80 -10.76 -7.72
C TRP A 226 -15.88 -9.99 -6.39
N LEU A 227 -14.74 -9.72 -5.74
CA LEU A 227 -14.70 -8.92 -4.51
C LEU A 227 -15.29 -7.51 -4.70
N ALA A 228 -15.03 -6.87 -5.84
CA ALA A 228 -15.51 -5.52 -6.10
C ALA A 228 -17.02 -5.45 -6.38
N ASP A 229 -17.57 -6.49 -7.04
CA ASP A 229 -18.98 -6.55 -7.44
C ASP A 229 -19.91 -7.04 -6.32
N ASP A 230 -19.40 -7.81 -5.36
CA ASP A 230 -20.22 -8.49 -4.35
C ASP A 230 -20.75 -7.52 -3.27
N GLN A 231 -22.05 -7.48 -3.09
CA GLN A 231 -22.72 -6.61 -2.10
C GLN A 231 -22.44 -6.99 -0.65
N ARG A 232 -22.02 -8.23 -0.37
CA ARG A 232 -21.64 -8.72 0.97
C ARG A 232 -20.30 -8.15 1.43
N ILE A 233 -19.48 -7.65 0.51
CA ILE A 233 -18.20 -7.00 0.84
C ILE A 233 -18.47 -5.54 1.23
N ALA A 234 -18.38 -5.25 2.51
CA ALA A 234 -18.71 -3.94 3.08
C ALA A 234 -17.69 -2.83 2.72
N LEU A 235 -16.42 -3.20 2.56
CA LEU A 235 -15.33 -2.31 2.14
C LEU A 235 -14.39 -3.09 1.22
N VAL A 236 -14.01 -2.49 0.09
CA VAL A 236 -12.91 -2.97 -0.76
C VAL A 236 -11.72 -2.04 -0.61
N SER A 237 -10.64 -2.52 0.02
CA SER A 237 -9.35 -1.84 0.01
C SER A 237 -8.51 -2.41 -1.13
N ALA A 238 -8.09 -1.57 -2.08
CA ALA A 238 -7.39 -2.01 -3.27
C ALA A 238 -6.14 -1.16 -3.54
N THR A 239 -5.00 -1.84 -3.56
CA THR A 239 -3.69 -1.25 -3.88
C THR A 239 -3.20 -1.78 -5.21
N GLY A 240 -2.86 -0.88 -6.15
CA GLY A 240 -2.37 -1.28 -7.47
C GLY A 240 -2.32 -0.15 -8.49
N SER A 241 -2.44 -0.48 -9.78
CA SER A 241 -2.39 0.52 -10.84
C SER A 241 -3.62 1.42 -10.88
N THR A 242 -3.46 2.67 -11.32
CA THR A 242 -4.59 3.61 -11.55
C THR A 242 -5.68 2.99 -12.43
N ARG A 243 -5.32 2.19 -13.43
CA ARG A 243 -6.29 1.48 -14.30
C ARG A 243 -7.14 0.50 -13.49
N MET A 244 -6.52 -0.32 -12.64
CA MET A 244 -7.22 -1.26 -11.77
C MET A 244 -8.11 -0.52 -10.77
N GLY A 245 -7.59 0.53 -10.13
CA GLY A 245 -8.33 1.33 -9.17
C GLY A 245 -9.59 1.98 -9.77
N LYS A 246 -9.51 2.49 -11.00
CA LYS A 246 -10.69 3.03 -11.73
C LYS A 246 -11.75 1.94 -11.99
N ASP A 247 -11.34 0.71 -12.31
CA ASP A 247 -12.29 -0.41 -12.49
C ASP A 247 -12.95 -0.80 -11.16
N VAL A 248 -12.16 -0.94 -10.09
CA VAL A 248 -12.67 -1.21 -8.73
C VAL A 248 -13.63 -0.10 -8.27
N ALA A 249 -13.25 1.18 -8.41
CA ALA A 249 -14.09 2.32 -8.04
C ALA A 249 -15.45 2.29 -8.76
N LYS A 250 -15.43 2.01 -10.07
CA LYS A 250 -16.65 1.90 -10.89
C LYS A 250 -17.57 0.79 -10.38
N ARG A 251 -17.03 -0.40 -10.11
CA ARG A 251 -17.79 -1.57 -9.65
C ARG A 251 -18.37 -1.36 -8.27
N VAL A 252 -17.53 -0.95 -7.32
CA VAL A 252 -17.94 -0.67 -5.94
C VAL A 252 -18.94 0.48 -5.88
N GLY A 253 -18.74 1.55 -6.66
CA GLY A 253 -19.66 2.68 -6.76
C GLY A 253 -21.02 2.30 -7.36
N ALA A 254 -21.06 1.39 -8.34
CA ALA A 254 -22.31 0.92 -8.96
C ALA A 254 -23.25 0.25 -7.94
N ARG A 255 -22.70 -0.36 -6.87
CA ARG A 255 -23.46 -0.96 -5.78
C ARG A 255 -23.55 -0.09 -4.50
N LEU A 256 -23.12 1.18 -4.58
CA LEU A 256 -23.06 2.13 -3.45
C LEU A 256 -22.19 1.61 -2.27
N GLY A 257 -21.20 0.77 -2.59
CA GLY A 257 -20.25 0.22 -1.62
C GLY A 257 -19.18 1.23 -1.22
N LYS A 258 -18.32 0.83 -0.28
CA LYS A 258 -17.17 1.62 0.16
C LYS A 258 -15.90 1.08 -0.49
N SER A 259 -15.01 1.99 -0.92
CA SER A 259 -13.68 1.64 -1.38
C SER A 259 -12.62 2.52 -0.73
N LEU A 260 -11.45 1.94 -0.50
CA LEU A 260 -10.21 2.61 -0.15
C LEU A 260 -9.22 2.26 -1.25
N LEU A 261 -8.65 3.26 -1.91
CA LEU A 261 -7.84 3.04 -3.10
C LEU A 261 -6.47 3.69 -2.93
N GLU A 262 -5.43 2.86 -3.00
CA GLU A 262 -4.02 3.26 -2.99
C GLU A 262 -3.38 2.87 -4.33
N LEU A 263 -3.23 3.86 -5.20
CA LEU A 263 -2.86 3.65 -6.60
C LEU A 263 -1.46 4.18 -6.90
N GLY A 264 -1.16 4.37 -8.19
CA GLY A 264 0.14 4.84 -8.62
C GLY A 264 0.48 6.26 -8.15
N GLY A 265 1.78 6.56 -8.15
CA GLY A 265 2.35 7.86 -7.84
C GLY A 265 3.35 8.31 -8.91
N ASN A 266 3.51 9.62 -9.06
CA ASN A 266 4.51 10.20 -9.94
C ASN A 266 5.32 11.27 -9.20
N ASN A 267 5.95 10.81 -8.13
CA ASN A 267 6.44 11.62 -7.02
C ASN A 267 7.65 12.46 -7.41
N ALA A 268 7.72 13.69 -6.88
CA ALA A 268 8.82 14.60 -7.13
C ALA A 268 9.57 14.97 -5.84
N ILE A 269 10.86 15.23 -6.00
CA ILE A 269 11.68 15.96 -5.01
C ILE A 269 12.04 17.30 -5.64
N ILE A 270 11.69 18.40 -4.97
CA ILE A 270 12.14 19.75 -5.29
C ILE A 270 13.46 19.98 -4.57
N ILE A 271 14.49 20.45 -5.28
CA ILE A 271 15.79 20.78 -4.70
C ILE A 271 16.07 22.26 -4.96
N THR A 272 16.00 23.06 -3.90
CA THR A 272 16.21 24.51 -3.97
C THR A 272 17.69 24.86 -3.77
N PRO A 273 18.12 26.10 -4.08
CA PRO A 273 19.50 26.56 -3.79
C PRO A 273 19.87 26.50 -2.31
N ASN A 274 18.88 26.46 -1.43
CA ASN A 274 19.06 26.38 0.01
C ASN A 274 19.09 24.94 0.56
N ALA A 275 19.18 23.92 -0.31
CA ALA A 275 19.22 22.53 0.10
C ALA A 275 20.58 22.12 0.66
N ASP A 276 20.57 21.19 1.62
CA ASP A 276 21.73 20.35 1.92
C ASP A 276 21.87 19.32 0.79
N LEU A 277 22.86 19.47 -0.06
CA LEU A 277 23.01 18.67 -1.27
C LEU A 277 23.39 17.21 -1.00
N ASP A 278 24.08 16.91 0.09
CA ASP A 278 24.44 15.55 0.47
C ASP A 278 23.18 14.77 0.90
N THR A 279 22.35 15.37 1.73
CA THR A 279 21.06 14.81 2.13
C THR A 279 20.13 14.66 0.92
N ALA A 280 20.06 15.67 0.05
CA ALA A 280 19.25 15.63 -1.17
C ALA A 280 19.69 14.51 -2.12
N LEU A 281 21.01 14.31 -2.28
CA LEU A 281 21.55 13.24 -3.11
C LEU A 281 21.15 11.85 -2.59
N MET A 282 21.32 11.60 -1.30
CA MET A 282 20.95 10.31 -0.69
C MET A 282 19.46 10.04 -0.84
N ALA A 283 18.61 11.02 -0.58
CA ALA A 283 17.16 10.90 -0.71
C ALA A 283 16.73 10.64 -2.16
N ALA A 284 17.32 11.36 -3.12
CA ALA A 284 17.04 11.22 -4.55
C ALA A 284 17.44 9.83 -5.07
N VAL A 285 18.66 9.36 -4.75
CA VAL A 285 19.16 8.05 -5.20
C VAL A 285 18.33 6.92 -4.60
N PHE A 286 18.15 6.89 -3.28
CA PHE A 286 17.35 5.86 -2.62
C PHE A 286 15.90 5.86 -3.11
N GLY A 287 15.27 7.03 -3.21
CA GLY A 287 13.89 7.16 -3.68
C GLY A 287 13.69 6.67 -5.11
N ALA A 288 14.67 6.86 -5.99
CA ALA A 288 14.58 6.47 -7.41
C ALA A 288 14.88 4.99 -7.67
N VAL A 289 15.81 4.37 -6.91
CA VAL A 289 16.28 3.01 -7.21
C VAL A 289 15.75 1.96 -6.24
N GLY A 290 15.26 2.34 -5.07
CA GLY A 290 14.67 1.42 -4.10
C GLY A 290 13.62 0.53 -4.74
N THR A 291 13.64 -0.76 -4.43
CA THR A 291 12.75 -1.78 -5.04
C THR A 291 12.79 -1.76 -6.58
N CYS A 292 13.94 -1.42 -7.17
CA CYS A 292 14.10 -1.22 -8.62
C CYS A 292 13.10 -0.22 -9.21
N GLY A 293 12.80 0.90 -8.50
CA GLY A 293 11.81 1.90 -8.91
C GLY A 293 10.35 1.43 -8.86
N GLN A 294 10.07 0.28 -8.23
CA GLN A 294 8.74 -0.33 -8.20
C GLN A 294 7.99 -0.04 -6.89
N ARG A 295 8.09 1.20 -6.38
CA ARG A 295 7.23 1.69 -5.28
C ARG A 295 6.25 2.72 -5.81
N CYS A 296 5.05 2.74 -5.26
CA CYS A 296 4.11 3.83 -5.52
C CYS A 296 4.69 5.20 -5.10
N THR A 297 5.56 5.21 -4.08
CA THR A 297 6.27 6.40 -3.57
C THR A 297 7.66 6.62 -4.22
N SER A 298 8.07 5.85 -5.24
CA SER A 298 9.36 6.07 -5.91
C SER A 298 9.48 7.50 -6.42
N THR A 299 10.65 8.10 -6.20
CA THR A 299 11.01 9.39 -6.79
C THR A 299 11.18 9.20 -8.30
N ARG A 300 10.34 9.84 -9.09
CA ARG A 300 10.37 9.76 -10.56
C ARG A 300 10.82 11.06 -11.18
N ARG A 301 10.65 12.18 -10.49
CA ARG A 301 10.99 13.51 -10.94
C ARG A 301 11.86 14.22 -9.91
N LEU A 302 13.00 14.77 -10.34
CA LEU A 302 13.81 15.73 -9.59
C LEU A 302 13.66 17.10 -10.23
N ILE A 303 13.12 18.04 -9.50
CA ILE A 303 12.91 19.44 -9.93
C ILE A 303 13.98 20.26 -9.25
N VAL A 304 15.05 20.59 -10.00
CA VAL A 304 16.28 21.16 -9.47
C VAL A 304 16.46 22.60 -9.95
N HIS A 305 16.74 23.52 -9.02
CA HIS A 305 16.97 24.93 -9.38
C HIS A 305 18.24 25.10 -10.23
N LYS A 306 18.18 26.00 -11.21
CA LYS A 306 19.25 26.23 -12.20
C LYS A 306 20.62 26.51 -11.56
N ASP A 307 20.66 27.24 -10.45
CA ASP A 307 21.92 27.65 -9.81
C ASP A 307 22.74 26.47 -9.27
N ILE A 308 22.09 25.35 -8.98
CA ILE A 308 22.72 24.13 -8.46
C ILE A 308 22.61 22.95 -9.43
N PHE A 309 21.93 23.12 -10.56
CA PHE A 309 21.60 22.03 -11.49
C PHE A 309 22.82 21.29 -11.99
N GLU A 310 23.82 22.00 -12.52
CA GLU A 310 25.04 21.36 -13.05
C GLU A 310 25.83 20.63 -11.97
N THR A 311 25.99 21.24 -10.80
CA THR A 311 26.69 20.61 -9.66
C THR A 311 25.97 19.36 -9.21
N PHE A 312 24.63 19.43 -9.03
CA PHE A 312 23.82 18.29 -8.58
C PHE A 312 23.80 17.17 -9.63
N LYS A 313 23.66 17.50 -10.88
CA LYS A 313 23.72 16.56 -12.02
C LYS A 313 25.01 15.72 -12.01
N ASP A 314 26.15 16.37 -11.80
CA ASP A 314 27.45 15.71 -11.80
C ASP A 314 27.62 14.73 -10.61
N VAL A 315 27.20 15.12 -9.41
CA VAL A 315 27.26 14.23 -8.24
C VAL A 315 26.26 13.09 -8.34
N LEU A 316 25.05 13.34 -8.86
CA LEU A 316 24.04 12.33 -9.10
C LEU A 316 24.52 11.25 -10.09
N LYS A 317 25.17 11.65 -11.20
CA LYS A 317 25.79 10.72 -12.15
C LYS A 317 26.86 9.84 -11.49
N LYS A 318 27.70 10.43 -10.63
CA LYS A 318 28.73 9.70 -9.88
C LYS A 318 28.12 8.70 -8.89
N ALA A 319 27.01 9.08 -8.21
CA ALA A 319 26.30 8.19 -7.30
C ALA A 319 25.70 6.98 -8.03
N TYR A 320 25.06 7.20 -9.19
CA TYR A 320 24.52 6.11 -10.00
C TYR A 320 25.61 5.13 -10.51
N ALA A 321 26.82 5.62 -10.78
CA ALA A 321 27.94 4.77 -11.17
C ALA A 321 28.41 3.81 -10.06
N GLN A 322 28.07 4.08 -8.79
CA GLN A 322 28.43 3.24 -7.65
C GLN A 322 27.36 2.21 -7.28
N LEU A 323 26.20 2.22 -7.95
CA LEU A 323 25.11 1.30 -7.66
C LEU A 323 25.53 -0.14 -8.04
N ARG A 324 25.42 -1.04 -7.08
CA ARG A 324 25.63 -2.47 -7.27
C ARG A 324 24.31 -3.15 -7.51
N ILE A 325 24.19 -3.80 -8.65
CA ILE A 325 22.98 -4.51 -9.10
C ILE A 325 23.32 -6.00 -9.12
N GLY A 326 22.43 -6.82 -8.56
CA GLY A 326 22.65 -8.25 -8.53
C GLY A 326 21.62 -9.02 -7.73
N ASN A 327 21.99 -10.23 -7.30
CA ASN A 327 21.12 -11.06 -6.48
C ASN A 327 20.67 -10.30 -5.22
N PRO A 328 19.36 -10.10 -5.01
CA PRO A 328 18.84 -9.31 -3.89
C PRO A 328 19.10 -9.95 -2.51
N LEU A 329 19.42 -11.24 -2.46
CA LEU A 329 19.81 -11.92 -1.21
C LEU A 329 21.28 -11.68 -0.83
N ASP A 330 22.10 -11.12 -1.72
CA ASP A 330 23.44 -10.66 -1.37
C ASP A 330 23.37 -9.22 -0.88
N GLU A 331 23.60 -9.03 0.42
CA GLU A 331 23.55 -7.73 1.11
C GLU A 331 24.50 -6.67 0.53
N LYS A 332 25.45 -7.06 -0.29
CA LYS A 332 26.34 -6.13 -1.00
C LYS A 332 25.64 -5.41 -2.14
N ASN A 333 24.56 -5.93 -2.66
CA ASN A 333 23.80 -5.35 -3.77
C ASN A 333 22.79 -4.33 -3.26
N HIS A 334 22.70 -3.20 -3.95
CA HIS A 334 21.76 -2.13 -3.64
C HIS A 334 20.40 -2.33 -4.31
N MET A 335 20.37 -3.01 -5.45
CA MET A 335 19.20 -3.16 -6.30
C MET A 335 19.13 -4.56 -6.91
N GLY A 336 17.96 -5.19 -6.79
CA GLY A 336 17.60 -6.43 -7.46
C GLY A 336 16.94 -6.21 -8.84
N PRO A 337 16.29 -7.25 -9.39
CA PRO A 337 15.59 -7.19 -10.68
C PRO A 337 14.23 -6.47 -10.61
N LEU A 338 13.66 -6.16 -11.78
CA LEU A 338 12.22 -5.94 -11.96
C LEU A 338 11.47 -7.25 -11.73
N ILE A 339 10.16 -7.16 -11.43
CA ILE A 339 9.34 -8.33 -11.08
C ILE A 339 9.24 -9.38 -12.21
N ASP A 340 9.21 -8.94 -13.47
CA ASP A 340 9.04 -9.82 -14.64
C ASP A 340 9.48 -9.14 -15.95
N GLU A 341 9.38 -9.87 -17.06
CA GLU A 341 9.72 -9.39 -18.40
C GLU A 341 8.72 -8.34 -18.93
N ASP A 342 7.48 -8.32 -18.45
CA ASP A 342 6.52 -7.25 -18.79
C ASP A 342 6.98 -5.91 -18.22
N ALA A 343 7.50 -5.90 -17.00
CA ALA A 343 8.09 -4.71 -16.40
C ALA A 343 9.34 -4.24 -17.15
N VAL A 344 10.17 -5.17 -17.66
CA VAL A 344 11.32 -4.84 -18.54
C VAL A 344 10.85 -4.25 -19.87
N THR A 345 9.77 -4.78 -20.43
CA THR A 345 9.17 -4.26 -21.67
C THR A 345 8.65 -2.83 -21.46
N MET A 346 7.98 -2.57 -20.34
CA MET A 346 7.51 -1.23 -19.95
C MET A 346 8.69 -0.26 -19.77
N TYR A 347 9.76 -0.68 -19.09
CA TYR A 347 10.99 0.09 -18.92
C TYR A 347 11.58 0.51 -20.27
N ASN A 348 11.73 -0.45 -21.21
CA ASN A 348 12.27 -0.15 -22.55
C ASN A 348 11.34 0.74 -23.38
N LYS A 349 10.02 0.58 -23.25
CA LYS A 349 9.05 1.45 -23.91
C LYS A 349 9.18 2.90 -23.42
N ALA A 350 9.28 3.10 -22.11
CA ALA A 350 9.44 4.42 -21.53
C ALA A 350 10.76 5.09 -21.99
N ARG A 351 11.87 4.35 -22.08
CA ARG A 351 13.12 4.88 -22.61
C ARG A 351 12.98 5.37 -24.05
N LYS A 352 12.32 4.60 -24.92
CA LYS A 352 12.05 5.02 -26.31
C LYS A 352 11.14 6.28 -26.37
N GLN A 353 10.22 6.42 -25.44
CA GLN A 353 9.37 7.62 -25.35
C GLN A 353 10.19 8.84 -24.92
N VAL A 354 11.13 8.71 -23.99
CA VAL A 354 12.08 9.77 -23.64
C VAL A 354 12.85 10.24 -24.88
N ASP A 355 13.43 9.31 -25.67
CA ASP A 355 14.16 9.63 -26.89
C ASP A 355 13.28 10.37 -27.91
N SER A 356 12.03 9.91 -28.11
CA SER A 356 11.10 10.50 -29.10
C SER A 356 10.51 11.84 -28.65
N GLN A 357 10.58 12.18 -27.37
CA GLN A 357 10.04 13.41 -26.78
C GLN A 357 11.14 14.44 -26.44
N GLY A 358 12.34 14.28 -27.00
CA GLY A 358 13.43 15.26 -26.92
C GLY A 358 14.28 15.16 -25.66
N GLY A 359 14.10 14.11 -24.83
CA GLY A 359 14.92 13.90 -23.66
C GLY A 359 16.35 13.47 -24.03
N SER A 360 17.31 13.77 -23.18
CA SER A 360 18.70 13.34 -23.29
C SER A 360 19.11 12.53 -22.06
N TRP A 361 19.99 11.54 -22.26
CA TRP A 361 20.38 10.63 -21.19
C TRP A 361 21.63 11.10 -20.46
N LEU A 362 21.49 11.44 -19.18
CA LEU A 362 22.62 11.58 -18.26
C LEU A 362 23.18 10.20 -17.90
N VAL A 363 22.28 9.23 -17.66
CA VAL A 363 22.59 7.82 -17.46
C VAL A 363 21.61 7.01 -18.32
N PRO A 364 22.06 6.36 -19.40
CA PRO A 364 21.15 5.78 -20.39
C PRO A 364 20.40 4.52 -19.91
N GLY A 365 20.85 3.91 -18.79
CA GLY A 365 20.25 2.66 -18.34
C GLY A 365 20.48 1.49 -19.29
N GLY A 366 19.52 0.56 -19.37
CA GLY A 366 19.54 -0.59 -20.29
C GLY A 366 19.26 -1.91 -19.59
N VAL A 367 18.90 -2.93 -20.37
CA VAL A 367 18.74 -4.31 -19.88
C VAL A 367 20.11 -4.93 -19.70
N LEU A 368 20.30 -5.68 -18.61
CA LEU A 368 21.53 -6.37 -18.29
C LEU A 368 21.49 -7.80 -18.87
N ASP A 369 22.68 -8.32 -19.19
CA ASP A 369 22.83 -9.62 -19.82
C ASP A 369 22.40 -10.76 -18.88
N LYS A 370 21.47 -11.59 -19.33
CA LYS A 370 20.96 -12.76 -18.59
C LYS A 370 22.09 -13.71 -18.15
N GLY A 371 23.10 -13.92 -18.99
CA GLY A 371 24.21 -14.84 -18.69
C GLY A 371 24.99 -14.45 -17.44
N SER A 372 25.08 -13.13 -17.17
CA SER A 372 25.77 -12.58 -16.00
C SER A 372 24.85 -12.41 -14.78
N TYR A 373 23.53 -12.23 -14.98
CA TYR A 373 22.58 -11.87 -13.92
C TYR A 373 21.52 -12.94 -13.60
N GLY A 374 21.50 -14.05 -14.32
CA GLY A 374 20.61 -15.18 -14.06
C GLY A 374 19.22 -15.09 -14.70
N SER A 375 18.65 -13.89 -14.88
CA SER A 375 17.37 -13.68 -15.54
C SER A 375 17.37 -12.49 -16.50
N ASN A 376 16.31 -12.33 -17.30
CA ASN A 376 16.09 -11.18 -18.18
C ASN A 376 15.52 -9.95 -17.45
N CYS A 377 15.33 -10.01 -16.13
CA CYS A 377 14.63 -8.99 -15.36
C CYS A 377 15.54 -7.89 -14.80
N TYR A 378 16.84 -8.00 -14.97
CA TYR A 378 17.78 -7.01 -14.48
C TYR A 378 17.94 -5.83 -15.44
N VAL A 379 17.86 -4.62 -14.90
CA VAL A 379 18.05 -3.38 -15.66
C VAL A 379 19.00 -2.44 -14.91
N LYS A 380 19.75 -1.62 -15.65
CA LYS A 380 20.46 -0.47 -15.09
C LYS A 380 19.48 0.66 -14.86
N PRO A 381 19.51 1.37 -13.73
CA PRO A 381 18.72 2.56 -13.53
C PRO A 381 19.14 3.67 -14.50
N ALA A 382 18.17 4.48 -14.93
CA ALA A 382 18.37 5.50 -15.94
C ALA A 382 18.03 6.90 -15.38
N ILE A 383 18.74 7.93 -15.90
CA ILE A 383 18.43 9.35 -15.63
C ILE A 383 18.31 10.06 -16.97
N ALA A 384 17.14 10.65 -17.21
CA ALA A 384 16.88 11.49 -18.37
C ALA A 384 16.79 12.96 -17.97
N ILE A 385 17.44 13.83 -18.71
CA ILE A 385 17.22 15.29 -18.67
C ILE A 385 16.15 15.57 -19.71
N ILE A 386 15.01 16.11 -19.28
CA ILE A 386 13.82 16.29 -20.12
C ILE A 386 12.96 17.42 -19.56
N ASP A 387 12.22 18.10 -20.43
CA ASP A 387 11.30 19.16 -20.02
C ASP A 387 10.11 18.60 -19.23
N HIS A 388 9.62 19.39 -18.27
CA HIS A 388 8.56 18.97 -17.36
C HIS A 388 7.23 18.69 -18.06
N ASP A 389 6.94 19.36 -19.20
CA ASP A 389 5.72 19.21 -20.00
C ASP A 389 5.73 18.01 -20.96
N ALA A 390 6.85 17.31 -21.07
CA ALA A 390 6.94 16.13 -21.92
C ALA A 390 5.92 15.05 -21.47
N PRO A 391 5.09 14.50 -22.36
CA PRO A 391 4.02 13.56 -21.99
C PRO A 391 4.47 12.36 -21.16
N ILE A 392 5.69 11.85 -21.36
CA ILE A 392 6.23 10.73 -20.60
C ILE A 392 6.50 11.10 -19.15
N VAL A 393 6.84 12.36 -18.84
CA VAL A 393 7.07 12.85 -17.46
C VAL A 393 5.79 12.81 -16.64
N HIS A 394 4.62 12.96 -17.29
CA HIS A 394 3.30 12.91 -16.65
C HIS A 394 2.75 11.48 -16.48
N GLN A 395 3.47 10.46 -16.97
CA GLN A 395 3.06 9.05 -16.85
C GLN A 395 3.90 8.33 -15.80
N GLU A 396 3.26 7.59 -14.93
CA GLU A 396 3.97 6.68 -14.04
C GLU A 396 4.63 5.56 -14.86
N THR A 397 5.98 5.49 -14.80
CA THR A 397 6.74 4.32 -15.25
C THR A 397 7.22 3.55 -14.04
N PHE A 398 6.64 2.37 -13.78
CA PHE A 398 6.93 1.57 -12.58
C PHE A 398 8.25 0.80 -12.72
N ALA A 399 9.33 1.55 -12.96
CA ALA A 399 10.69 1.08 -13.23
C ALA A 399 11.71 2.18 -12.85
N PRO A 400 13.01 1.88 -12.76
CA PRO A 400 14.02 2.82 -12.27
C PRO A 400 14.44 3.84 -13.34
N ILE A 401 13.53 4.72 -13.71
CA ILE A 401 13.78 5.89 -14.58
C ILE A 401 13.50 7.15 -13.78
N LEU A 402 14.50 8.03 -13.70
CA LEU A 402 14.45 9.31 -13.00
C LEU A 402 14.49 10.44 -14.04
N TYR A 403 13.53 11.34 -13.99
CA TYR A 403 13.48 12.55 -14.81
C TYR A 403 14.12 13.72 -14.05
N LEU A 404 15.18 14.28 -14.60
CA LEU A 404 15.87 15.45 -14.06
C LEU A 404 15.38 16.69 -14.81
N ILE A 405 14.69 17.57 -14.09
CA ILE A 405 13.97 18.73 -14.59
C ILE A 405 14.60 19.98 -13.98
N GLN A 406 14.92 20.97 -14.81
CA GLN A 406 15.41 22.25 -14.33
C GLN A 406 14.28 23.25 -14.15
N TYR A 407 14.32 24.06 -13.10
CA TYR A 407 13.47 25.24 -12.95
C TYR A 407 14.33 26.47 -12.62
N GLU A 408 13.80 27.68 -12.87
CA GLU A 408 14.60 28.92 -12.79
C GLU A 408 14.11 29.94 -11.78
N GLY A 409 12.81 29.91 -11.47
CA GLY A 409 12.14 30.94 -10.67
C GLY A 409 12.11 30.66 -9.17
N SER A 410 11.02 30.99 -8.55
CA SER A 410 10.81 30.79 -7.12
C SER A 410 10.37 29.36 -6.78
N VAL A 411 10.26 29.08 -5.49
CA VAL A 411 9.75 27.77 -5.01
C VAL A 411 8.33 27.48 -5.47
N GLU A 412 7.51 28.51 -5.69
CA GLU A 412 6.13 28.40 -6.20
C GLU A 412 6.10 27.85 -7.62
N GLU A 413 7.08 28.20 -8.49
CA GLU A 413 7.21 27.61 -9.82
C GLU A 413 7.52 26.09 -9.70
N ALA A 414 8.46 25.72 -8.86
CA ALA A 414 8.80 24.31 -8.64
C ALA A 414 7.61 23.51 -8.07
N ILE A 415 6.81 24.11 -7.19
CA ILE A 415 5.56 23.53 -6.68
C ILE A 415 4.53 23.37 -7.79
N ALA A 416 4.38 24.35 -8.66
CA ALA A 416 3.48 24.26 -9.80
C ALA A 416 3.86 23.09 -10.74
N ILE A 417 5.15 22.96 -11.09
CA ILE A 417 5.67 21.81 -11.86
C ILE A 417 5.43 20.49 -11.12
N GLN A 418 5.61 20.46 -9.81
CA GLN A 418 5.33 19.26 -9.01
C GLN A 418 3.86 18.85 -9.10
N ASN A 419 2.94 19.81 -9.01
CA ASN A 419 1.50 19.59 -8.96
C ASN A 419 0.84 19.31 -10.33
N GLU A 420 1.54 19.48 -11.46
CA GLU A 420 0.99 19.30 -12.84
C GLU A 420 0.55 17.88 -13.15
N VAL A 421 1.08 16.87 -12.45
CA VAL A 421 0.75 15.46 -12.70
C VAL A 421 -0.60 15.08 -12.10
N LYS A 422 -1.21 14.04 -12.65
CA LYS A 422 -2.54 13.57 -12.23
C LYS A 422 -2.51 12.82 -10.89
N GLN A 423 -1.36 12.35 -10.47
CA GLN A 423 -1.16 11.65 -9.19
C GLN A 423 -0.83 12.64 -8.08
N GLY A 424 -1.14 12.27 -6.84
CA GLY A 424 -0.85 13.08 -5.65
C GLY A 424 -0.57 12.22 -4.43
N LEU A 425 0.35 11.22 -4.56
CA LEU A 425 0.67 10.34 -3.43
C LEU A 425 1.69 10.98 -2.51
N SER A 426 2.92 11.18 -2.99
CA SER A 426 4.03 11.66 -2.17
C SER A 426 4.86 12.70 -2.91
N SER A 427 5.43 13.61 -2.13
CA SER A 427 6.29 14.68 -2.62
C SER A 427 7.31 15.07 -1.54
N SER A 428 8.37 15.74 -1.94
CA SER A 428 9.35 16.24 -1.00
C SER A 428 10.00 17.55 -1.48
N ILE A 429 10.44 18.37 -0.53
CA ILE A 429 11.29 19.52 -0.77
C ILE A 429 12.58 19.39 0.04
N MET A 430 13.70 19.69 -0.60
CA MET A 430 15.02 19.82 0.04
C MET A 430 15.34 21.30 0.14
N SER A 431 15.27 21.83 1.36
CA SER A 431 15.56 23.23 1.66
C SER A 431 15.80 23.44 3.15
N LEU A 432 16.77 24.27 3.49
CA LEU A 432 17.00 24.79 4.85
C LEU A 432 16.33 26.15 5.07
N ASN A 433 15.67 26.69 4.04
CA ASN A 433 14.91 27.93 4.13
C ASN A 433 13.49 27.67 4.62
N MET A 434 13.19 28.10 5.84
CA MET A 434 11.89 27.92 6.48
C MET A 434 10.72 28.46 5.63
N ARG A 435 10.90 29.56 4.89
CA ARG A 435 9.83 30.12 4.06
C ARG A 435 9.49 29.21 2.89
N GLU A 436 10.48 28.60 2.24
CA GLU A 436 10.27 27.64 1.16
C GLU A 436 9.56 26.39 1.68
N THR A 437 9.98 25.86 2.83
CA THR A 437 9.40 24.67 3.42
C THR A 437 7.96 24.90 3.89
N GLU A 438 7.67 26.03 4.54
CA GLU A 438 6.31 26.38 4.97
C GLU A 438 5.38 26.67 3.77
N THR A 439 5.90 27.30 2.70
CA THR A 439 5.15 27.47 1.45
C THR A 439 4.78 26.11 0.85
N PHE A 440 5.74 25.18 0.79
CA PHE A 440 5.50 23.82 0.26
C PHE A 440 4.48 23.04 1.09
N LEU A 441 4.46 23.18 2.41
CA LEU A 441 3.51 22.51 3.31
C LEU A 441 2.16 23.22 3.44
N SER A 442 2.03 24.45 2.92
CA SER A 442 0.80 25.22 3.01
C SER A 442 -0.30 24.67 2.10
N HIS A 443 -1.52 25.22 2.22
CA HIS A 443 -2.69 24.81 1.42
C HIS A 443 -2.60 25.19 -0.08
N TRP A 444 -1.66 26.03 -0.48
CA TRP A 444 -1.30 26.29 -1.88
C TRP A 444 0.04 25.65 -2.28
N GLY A 445 0.59 24.83 -1.43
CA GLY A 445 1.83 24.10 -1.64
C GLY A 445 1.63 22.77 -2.36
N SER A 446 2.26 21.70 -1.87
CA SER A 446 2.08 20.35 -2.44
C SER A 446 0.65 19.87 -2.33
N ASP A 447 0.13 19.32 -3.41
CA ASP A 447 -1.21 18.72 -3.49
C ASP A 447 -1.22 17.19 -3.22
N CYS A 448 -0.13 16.67 -2.66
CA CYS A 448 0.00 15.25 -2.31
C CYS A 448 -0.52 14.94 -0.91
N GLY A 449 -0.93 13.69 -0.71
CA GLY A 449 -1.32 13.20 0.61
C GLY A 449 -0.15 13.09 1.59
N ILE A 450 1.09 12.93 1.06
CA ILE A 450 2.34 12.91 1.81
C ILE A 450 3.24 14.03 1.29
N ALA A 451 3.60 14.97 2.15
CA ALA A 451 4.50 16.08 1.81
C ALA A 451 5.64 16.12 2.84
N ASN A 452 6.85 15.83 2.39
CA ASN A 452 8.03 15.68 3.22
C ASN A 452 8.99 16.87 3.09
N VAL A 453 9.76 17.12 4.11
CA VAL A 453 10.82 18.17 4.12
C VAL A 453 12.13 17.51 4.53
N ASN A 454 13.16 17.68 3.72
CA ASN A 454 14.53 17.17 3.95
C ASN A 454 14.60 15.64 4.18
N ILE A 455 13.66 14.92 3.62
CA ILE A 455 13.61 13.45 3.53
C ILE A 455 13.03 13.07 2.17
N GLY A 456 13.27 11.86 1.67
CA GLY A 456 12.78 11.40 0.37
C GLY A 456 11.26 11.17 0.31
N THR A 457 10.76 10.87 -0.89
CA THR A 457 9.33 10.58 -1.13
C THR A 457 8.86 9.24 -0.53
N SER A 458 9.78 8.33 -0.18
CA SER A 458 9.50 7.00 0.40
C SER A 458 9.67 6.95 1.92
N GLY A 459 9.48 8.06 2.63
CA GLY A 459 9.66 8.19 4.07
C GLY A 459 8.36 8.09 4.89
N ALA A 460 7.41 7.24 4.50
CA ALA A 460 6.19 7.02 5.27
C ALA A 460 6.47 6.15 6.51
N GLU A 461 5.84 6.50 7.64
CA GLU A 461 5.95 5.79 8.92
C GLU A 461 4.58 5.31 9.39
N ILE A 462 4.56 4.16 10.09
CA ILE A 462 3.31 3.51 10.53
C ILE A 462 2.40 4.40 11.39
N GLY A 463 2.93 5.35 12.14
CA GLY A 463 2.13 6.27 12.96
C GLY A 463 1.32 7.30 12.17
N GLY A 464 1.72 7.59 10.93
CA GLY A 464 1.04 8.50 10.02
C GLY A 464 -0.03 7.81 9.17
N ALA A 465 -1.04 8.56 8.74
CA ALA A 465 -1.99 8.09 7.74
C ALA A 465 -1.32 8.07 6.36
N PHE A 466 -1.29 6.89 5.71
CA PHE A 466 -0.74 6.71 4.37
C PHE A 466 -1.84 6.85 3.33
N GLY A 467 -1.58 7.59 2.26
CA GLY A 467 -2.48 7.69 1.12
C GLY A 467 -2.29 8.96 0.32
N GLY A 468 -2.94 9.02 -0.82
CA GLY A 468 -2.80 10.09 -1.79
C GLY A 468 -4.11 10.78 -2.18
N GLU A 469 -3.95 11.74 -3.07
CA GLU A 469 -5.01 12.55 -3.65
C GLU A 469 -5.05 12.36 -5.18
N LYS A 470 -6.02 12.95 -5.84
CA LYS A 470 -6.18 12.91 -7.31
C LYS A 470 -6.30 11.47 -7.85
N GLU A 471 -5.56 11.14 -8.93
CA GLU A 471 -5.59 9.78 -9.54
C GLU A 471 -4.83 8.73 -8.72
N THR A 472 -4.22 9.08 -7.59
CA THR A 472 -3.70 8.11 -6.64
C THR A 472 -4.83 7.39 -5.89
N GLY A 473 -6.03 7.93 -5.91
CA GLY A 473 -7.19 7.31 -5.29
C GLY A 473 -7.73 8.13 -4.13
N GLY A 474 -8.06 7.47 -3.03
CA GLY A 474 -8.64 8.16 -1.87
C GLY A 474 -8.86 7.24 -0.69
N GLY A 475 -8.94 7.85 0.46
CA GLY A 475 -8.89 7.20 1.76
C GLY A 475 -7.51 7.30 2.38
N ARG A 476 -7.33 6.61 3.48
CA ARG A 476 -6.02 6.49 4.17
C ARG A 476 -5.88 5.10 4.76
N GLU A 477 -4.67 4.58 4.72
CA GLU A 477 -4.27 3.31 5.33
C GLU A 477 -3.27 3.55 6.47
N SER A 478 -2.86 2.48 7.14
CA SER A 478 -1.82 2.48 8.17
C SER A 478 -2.22 3.24 9.45
N GLY A 479 -1.59 4.37 9.75
CA GLY A 479 -1.67 5.03 11.05
C GLY A 479 -2.77 6.07 11.23
N SER A 480 -2.61 6.88 12.26
CA SER A 480 -3.50 7.99 12.62
C SER A 480 -4.97 7.54 12.77
N ASP A 481 -5.87 8.16 12.05
CA ASP A 481 -7.31 7.88 12.07
C ASP A 481 -7.79 6.96 10.91
N ALA A 482 -6.88 6.29 10.19
CA ALA A 482 -7.19 5.35 9.11
C ALA A 482 -8.19 4.25 9.54
N TRP A 483 -8.17 3.85 10.82
CA TRP A 483 -9.13 2.90 11.39
C TRP A 483 -10.60 3.28 11.17
N LYS A 484 -10.92 4.58 11.03
CA LYS A 484 -12.28 5.07 10.79
C LYS A 484 -12.86 4.58 9.45
N ALA A 485 -12.00 4.33 8.45
CA ALA A 485 -12.40 3.75 7.17
C ALA A 485 -12.99 2.33 7.32
N TYR A 486 -12.56 1.60 8.36
CA TYR A 486 -13.01 0.24 8.68
C TYR A 486 -14.24 0.20 9.59
N MET A 487 -14.86 1.35 9.88
CA MET A 487 -15.99 1.41 10.79
C MET A 487 -17.16 2.22 10.23
N ARG A 488 -18.33 1.89 10.70
CA ARG A 488 -19.56 2.65 10.46
C ARG A 488 -19.76 3.64 11.59
N ARG A 489 -19.66 4.94 11.28
CA ARG A 489 -19.97 6.00 12.23
C ARG A 489 -21.49 6.11 12.40
N GLN A 490 -21.94 6.17 13.64
CA GLN A 490 -23.33 6.33 14.01
C GLN A 490 -23.50 7.53 14.94
N THR A 491 -24.36 8.44 14.57
CA THR A 491 -24.78 9.56 15.43
C THR A 491 -25.98 9.14 16.26
N ASN A 492 -25.92 9.38 17.56
CA ASN A 492 -26.94 8.99 18.53
C ASN A 492 -27.40 10.20 19.32
N THR A 493 -28.71 10.36 19.49
CA THR A 493 -29.31 11.31 20.41
C THR A 493 -30.11 10.53 21.45
N LEU A 494 -29.75 10.68 22.72
CA LEU A 494 -30.46 10.04 23.84
C LEU A 494 -31.25 11.11 24.61
N ASN A 495 -32.54 10.92 24.70
CA ASN A 495 -33.44 11.70 25.55
C ASN A 495 -33.60 11.01 26.92
N PHE A 496 -33.22 11.70 28.00
CA PHE A 496 -33.38 11.21 29.37
C PHE A 496 -34.47 11.98 30.17
N SER A 497 -35.33 12.71 29.45
CA SER A 497 -36.52 13.35 30.00
C SER A 497 -37.81 12.61 29.62
N LYS A 498 -38.93 13.04 30.18
CA LYS A 498 -40.28 12.58 29.78
C LYS A 498 -40.90 13.45 28.68
N GLU A 499 -40.22 14.51 28.27
CA GLU A 499 -40.66 15.46 27.25
C GLU A 499 -39.99 15.15 25.92
N LEU A 500 -40.74 15.31 24.83
CA LEU A 500 -40.22 15.20 23.48
C LEU A 500 -40.38 16.55 22.77
N PRO A 501 -39.37 17.43 22.86
CA PRO A 501 -39.40 18.69 22.11
C PRO A 501 -39.25 18.39 20.61
N LEU A 502 -40.33 18.62 19.88
CA LEU A 502 -40.34 18.42 18.44
C LEU A 502 -39.62 19.56 17.74
N ALA A 503 -38.92 19.24 16.65
CA ALA A 503 -38.26 20.24 15.82
C ALA A 503 -39.31 21.21 15.21
N GLN A 504 -38.88 22.46 14.97
CA GLN A 504 -39.70 23.49 14.29
C GLN A 504 -40.98 23.91 15.01
N GLY A 505 -41.10 23.65 16.33
CA GLY A 505 -42.24 24.10 17.12
C GLY A 505 -43.56 23.42 16.79
N ILE A 506 -43.54 22.25 16.14
CA ILE A 506 -44.72 21.45 15.86
C ILE A 506 -45.25 20.90 17.19
N VAL A 507 -46.56 21.09 17.45
CA VAL A 507 -47.23 20.57 18.64
C VAL A 507 -48.32 19.59 18.20
N PHE A 508 -48.33 18.41 18.81
CA PHE A 508 -49.37 17.42 18.68
C PHE A 508 -50.16 17.36 19.99
N ASP A 509 -51.43 17.58 19.92
CA ASP A 509 -52.29 17.75 21.10
C ASP A 509 -53.05 16.46 21.45
N TYR A 510 -52.35 15.32 21.51
CA TYR A 510 -52.95 14.08 21.95
C TYR A 510 -52.11 13.34 22.99
N LYS A 511 -52.77 12.93 24.05
CA LYS A 511 -52.25 12.02 25.07
C LYS A 511 -53.10 10.74 25.03
N PHE A 512 -52.52 9.67 24.47
CA PHE A 512 -53.23 8.39 24.32
C PHE A 512 -53.04 7.44 25.51
N PHE A 513 -52.06 7.71 26.37
CA PHE A 513 -51.78 6.89 27.52
C PHE A 513 -51.82 7.75 28.77
N ASN A 514 -52.80 7.49 29.62
CA ASN A 514 -52.84 8.05 30.97
C ASN A 514 -51.90 7.19 31.83
N ASN A 515 -50.87 7.79 32.41
CA ASN A 515 -50.09 7.18 33.48
C ASN A 515 -50.80 7.32 34.80
#